data_e0941e04cea72db307fbfd837ee05f4c
#
_entry.id   e0941e04cea72db307fbfd837ee05f4c
#
_cell.length_a   1.000
_cell.length_b   1.000
_cell.length_c   1.000
_cell.angle_alpha   90.00
_cell.angle_beta   90.00
_cell.angle_gamma   90.00
#
_symmetry.space_group_name_H-M   'P 1'
#
loop_
_entity.id
_entity.type
_entity.pdbx_description
1 polymer ?
#
loop_
_entity_poly.entity_id
_entity_poly.type
_entity_poly.pdbx_seq_one_letter_code
_entity_poly.pdbx_strand_id
1 'polypeptide(L)'
;MNPDTIVAPATAPGRSGVAVIRLSGPLSFKIGTLLCGGLANPMFLKPCSVKNSSQQTIDRGLVVCFKGPASYTGEDVIEIHCHGNPVIVDLIIKEALDFGARVAEPGEFTKRSFLNGKIDLAQAES
;
A
#
# COMPACT_ATOMS: atom_id res chain seq x y z
N MET A 1 5.25 15.94 -14.12
CA MET A 1 5.66 14.53 -14.19
C MET A 1 4.62 13.68 -13.47
N ASN A 2 4.20 12.63 -14.11
CA ASN A 2 3.18 11.76 -13.56
C ASN A 2 3.84 10.57 -12.86
N PRO A 3 3.86 10.54 -11.54
CA PRO A 3 4.49 9.43 -10.84
C PRO A 3 3.71 8.14 -11.05
N ASP A 4 4.43 7.06 -11.13
CA ASP A 4 3.84 5.74 -11.13
C ASP A 4 3.38 5.35 -9.71
N THR A 5 2.61 4.28 -9.62
CA THR A 5 2.17 3.74 -8.35
C THR A 5 3.20 2.73 -7.84
N ILE A 6 3.59 2.89 -6.59
CA ILE A 6 4.58 2.03 -5.95
C ILE A 6 3.95 1.20 -4.85
N VAL A 7 4.53 0.04 -4.60
CA VAL A 7 4.09 -0.89 -3.57
C VAL A 7 5.28 -1.48 -2.82
N ALA A 8 5.17 -1.59 -1.52
CA ALA A 8 6.16 -2.28 -0.69
C ALA A 8 5.56 -2.61 0.67
N PRO A 9 6.17 -3.56 1.40
CA PRO A 9 5.86 -3.72 2.82
C PRO A 9 6.27 -2.45 3.57
N ALA A 10 5.41 -1.99 4.45
CA ALA A 10 5.69 -0.86 5.33
C ALA A 10 6.10 -1.32 6.74
N THR A 11 6.19 -2.62 6.95
CA THR A 11 6.63 -3.27 8.19
C THR A 11 7.96 -3.99 7.95
N ALA A 12 8.66 -4.31 9.03
CA ALA A 12 9.93 -5.04 8.92
C ALA A 12 9.71 -6.41 8.25
N PRO A 13 10.69 -6.91 7.46
CA PRO A 13 10.57 -8.22 6.85
C PRO A 13 10.62 -9.33 7.90
N GLY A 14 10.14 -10.51 7.52
CA GLY A 14 10.10 -11.69 8.37
C GLY A 14 8.71 -11.95 8.93
N ARG A 15 8.62 -12.95 9.80
CA ARG A 15 7.34 -13.33 10.40
C ARG A 15 7.01 -12.38 11.54
N SER A 16 5.76 -11.93 11.55
CA SER A 16 5.22 -11.07 12.60
C SER A 16 3.72 -11.35 12.72
N GLY A 17 3.04 -10.74 13.70
CA GLY A 17 1.59 -10.88 13.81
C GLY A 17 0.86 -10.22 12.66
N VAL A 18 1.28 -9.01 12.30
CA VAL A 18 0.66 -8.21 11.25
C VAL A 18 1.74 -7.65 10.34
N ALA A 19 1.46 -7.66 9.03
CA ALA A 19 2.25 -6.93 8.05
C ALA A 19 1.37 -5.87 7.41
N VAL A 20 1.97 -4.75 7.04
CA VAL A 20 1.31 -3.68 6.33
C VAL A 20 1.94 -3.57 4.95
N ILE A 21 1.10 -3.64 3.91
CA ILE A 21 1.52 -3.42 2.54
C ILE A 21 0.97 -2.07 2.14
N ARG A 22 1.84 -1.19 1.66
CA ARG A 22 1.47 0.18 1.28
C ARG A 22 1.60 0.38 -0.21
N LEU A 23 0.53 0.95 -0.81
CA LEU A 23 0.55 1.44 -2.19
C LEU A 23 0.43 2.95 -2.17
N SER A 24 1.17 3.63 -3.03
CA SER A 24 1.09 5.08 -3.16
C SER A 24 1.18 5.46 -4.63
N GLY A 25 0.27 6.32 -5.07
CA GLY A 25 0.25 6.81 -6.43
C GLY A 25 -1.13 6.78 -7.07
N PRO A 26 -1.21 7.14 -8.35
CA PRO A 26 -2.51 7.32 -9.01
C PRO A 26 -3.35 6.06 -9.17
N LEU A 27 -2.74 4.86 -9.18
CA LEU A 27 -3.48 3.61 -9.31
C LEU A 27 -3.79 2.94 -7.95
N SER A 28 -3.38 3.54 -6.83
CA SER A 28 -3.49 2.88 -5.53
C SER A 28 -4.93 2.51 -5.17
N PHE A 29 -5.89 3.42 -5.37
CA PHE A 29 -7.29 3.15 -5.03
C PHE A 29 -7.89 2.09 -5.95
N LYS A 30 -7.55 2.13 -7.24
CA LYS A 30 -8.00 1.11 -8.20
C LYS A 30 -7.47 -0.27 -7.82
N ILE A 31 -6.18 -0.35 -7.53
CA ILE A 31 -5.55 -1.62 -7.16
C ILE A 31 -6.10 -2.11 -5.82
N GLY A 32 -6.25 -1.22 -4.84
CA GLY A 32 -6.85 -1.58 -3.56
C GLY A 32 -8.27 -2.12 -3.70
N THR A 33 -9.08 -1.51 -4.57
CA THR A 33 -10.43 -1.99 -4.85
C THR A 33 -10.41 -3.37 -5.49
N LEU A 34 -9.52 -3.60 -6.45
CA LEU A 34 -9.40 -4.89 -7.13
C LEU A 34 -8.96 -5.99 -6.16
N LEU A 35 -8.05 -5.68 -5.26
CA LEU A 35 -7.54 -6.66 -4.29
C LEU A 35 -8.53 -6.93 -3.16
N CYS A 36 -9.21 -5.91 -2.66
CA CYS A 36 -9.96 -5.97 -1.41
C CYS A 36 -11.48 -5.95 -1.59
N GLY A 37 -11.97 -5.81 -2.82
CA GLY A 37 -13.39 -5.84 -3.12
C GLY A 37 -14.13 -4.55 -2.86
N GLY A 38 -13.42 -3.46 -2.58
CA GLY A 38 -13.99 -2.15 -2.32
C GLY A 38 -13.30 -1.46 -1.16
N LEU A 39 -13.55 -0.16 -1.01
CA LEU A 39 -12.92 0.66 0.02
C LEU A 39 -14.00 1.38 0.82
N ALA A 40 -13.71 1.62 2.10
CA ALA A 40 -14.52 2.50 2.93
C ALA A 40 -14.12 3.95 2.68
N ASN A 41 -14.80 4.88 3.37
CA ASN A 41 -14.40 6.29 3.36
C ASN A 41 -12.95 6.44 3.83
N PRO A 42 -12.22 7.46 3.33
CA PRO A 42 -10.84 7.65 3.74
C PRO A 42 -10.65 7.64 5.26
N MET A 43 -9.55 7.01 5.70
CA MET A 43 -9.13 6.89 7.09
C MET A 43 -9.94 5.90 7.94
N PHE A 44 -10.89 5.18 7.35
CA PHE A 44 -11.65 4.15 8.07
C PHE A 44 -11.15 2.76 7.66
N LEU A 45 -10.80 1.96 8.66
CA LEU A 45 -10.42 0.57 8.45
C LEU A 45 -11.65 -0.26 8.07
N LYS A 46 -11.49 -1.10 7.05
CA LYS A 46 -12.55 -1.97 6.57
C LYS A 46 -12.04 -3.41 6.54
N PRO A 47 -12.74 -4.37 7.15
CA PRO A 47 -12.41 -5.77 6.98
C PRO A 47 -12.54 -6.16 5.51
N CYS A 48 -11.61 -6.98 5.01
CA CYS A 48 -11.64 -7.42 3.62
C CYS A 48 -11.05 -8.81 3.44
N SER A 49 -11.48 -9.46 2.36
CA SER A 49 -10.80 -10.65 1.84
C SER A 49 -9.94 -10.20 0.67
N VAL A 50 -8.62 -10.34 0.82
CA VAL A 50 -7.69 -9.99 -0.24
C VAL A 50 -7.65 -11.15 -1.22
N LYS A 51 -7.97 -10.86 -2.48
CA LYS A 51 -8.13 -11.90 -3.52
C LYS A 51 -7.18 -11.68 -4.68
N ASN A 52 -6.77 -12.79 -5.29
CA ASN A 52 -6.01 -12.74 -6.53
C ASN A 52 -6.95 -12.52 -7.74
N SER A 53 -6.37 -12.44 -8.94
CA SER A 53 -7.12 -12.24 -10.18
C SER A 53 -8.09 -13.39 -10.50
N SER A 54 -7.84 -14.58 -9.94
CA SER A 54 -8.74 -15.74 -10.08
C SER A 54 -9.81 -15.78 -9.00
N GLN A 55 -9.97 -14.72 -8.21
CA GLN A 55 -10.95 -14.60 -7.13
C GLN A 55 -10.73 -15.57 -5.97
N GLN A 56 -9.52 -16.10 -5.83
CA GLN A 56 -9.14 -16.92 -4.69
C GLN A 56 -8.67 -16.02 -3.56
N THR A 57 -9.10 -16.29 -2.34
CA THR A 57 -8.68 -15.52 -1.17
C THR A 57 -7.24 -15.85 -0.81
N ILE A 58 -6.39 -14.81 -0.82
CA ILE A 58 -5.00 -14.92 -0.35
C ILE A 58 -4.97 -14.84 1.16
N ASP A 59 -5.70 -13.87 1.73
CA ASP A 59 -5.75 -13.64 3.15
C ASP A 59 -6.97 -12.80 3.51
N ARG A 60 -7.31 -12.79 4.79
CA ARG A 60 -8.32 -11.88 5.32
C ARG A 60 -7.64 -10.88 6.23
N GLY A 61 -7.96 -9.62 6.05
CA GLY A 61 -7.33 -8.55 6.81
C GLY A 61 -8.17 -7.30 6.80
N LEU A 62 -7.47 -6.17 6.83
CA LEU A 62 -8.09 -4.85 6.86
C LEU A 62 -7.49 -4.01 5.75
N VAL A 63 -8.29 -3.10 5.21
CA VAL A 63 -7.81 -2.13 4.23
C VAL A 63 -8.22 -0.73 4.69
N VAL A 64 -7.33 0.23 4.46
CA VAL A 64 -7.62 1.64 4.72
C VAL A 64 -7.06 2.46 3.55
N CYS A 65 -7.80 3.49 3.15
CA CYS A 65 -7.34 4.42 2.13
C CYS A 65 -7.13 5.80 2.73
N PHE A 66 -6.17 6.53 2.16
CA PHE A 66 -5.87 7.90 2.52
C PHE A 66 -5.91 8.73 1.25
N LYS A 67 -6.84 9.65 1.17
CA LYS A 67 -6.99 10.52 0.00
C LYS A 67 -5.93 11.61 0.02
N GLY A 68 -5.14 11.71 -1.05
CA GLY A 68 -4.18 12.80 -1.16
C GLY A 68 -4.88 14.16 -1.19
N PRO A 69 -4.27 15.21 -0.62
CA PRO A 69 -2.93 15.23 0.00
C PRO A 69 -2.91 14.76 1.46
N ALA A 70 -4.04 14.36 2.05
CA ALA A 70 -4.12 13.93 3.44
C ALA A 70 -3.61 12.49 3.61
N SER A 71 -2.35 12.26 3.28
CA SER A 71 -1.68 10.97 3.34
C SER A 71 -0.20 11.16 3.64
N TYR A 72 0.50 10.06 3.94
CA TYR A 72 1.93 10.12 4.25
C TYR A 72 2.75 10.72 3.10
N THR A 73 2.50 10.27 1.87
CA THR A 73 3.26 10.74 0.70
C THR A 73 2.68 11.98 0.04
N GLY A 74 1.47 12.38 0.40
CA GLY A 74 0.72 13.42 -0.30
C GLY A 74 -0.04 12.91 -1.51
N GLU A 75 0.12 11.63 -1.86
CA GLU A 75 -0.61 10.97 -2.95
C GLU A 75 -1.77 10.16 -2.38
N ASP A 76 -2.59 9.57 -3.25
CA ASP A 76 -3.55 8.57 -2.81
C ASP A 76 -2.79 7.34 -2.32
N VAL A 77 -3.10 6.88 -1.11
CA VAL A 77 -2.40 5.79 -0.45
C VAL A 77 -3.39 4.72 -0.01
N ILE A 78 -3.01 3.47 -0.19
CA ILE A 78 -3.71 2.32 0.35
C ILE A 78 -2.77 1.59 1.30
N GLU A 79 -3.30 1.16 2.44
CA GLU A 79 -2.61 0.21 3.31
C GLU A 79 -3.47 -1.03 3.48
N ILE A 80 -2.87 -2.18 3.23
CA ILE A 80 -3.49 -3.48 3.44
C ILE A 80 -2.80 -4.12 4.64
N HIS A 81 -3.57 -4.38 5.68
CA HIS A 81 -3.08 -5.02 6.90
C HIS A 81 -3.42 -6.50 6.80
N CYS A 82 -2.41 -7.33 6.67
CA CYS A 82 -2.56 -8.77 6.49
C CYS A 82 -1.76 -9.52 7.57
N HIS A 83 -1.85 -10.84 7.57
CA HIS A 83 -1.03 -11.64 8.47
C HIS A 83 0.45 -11.51 8.08
N GLY A 84 1.31 -11.48 9.10
CA GLY A 84 2.75 -11.28 8.93
C GLY A 84 3.48 -12.52 8.45
N ASN A 85 3.02 -13.11 7.38
CA ASN A 85 3.60 -14.27 6.73
C ASN A 85 4.25 -13.82 5.42
N PRO A 86 5.56 -14.04 5.22
CA PRO A 86 6.25 -13.60 4.01
C PRO A 86 5.62 -14.12 2.71
N VAL A 87 5.07 -15.33 2.71
CA VAL A 87 4.41 -15.88 1.51
C VAL A 87 3.17 -15.07 1.18
N ILE A 88 2.35 -14.73 2.18
CA ILE A 88 1.14 -13.93 1.99
C ILE A 88 1.53 -12.54 1.46
N VAL A 89 2.50 -11.91 2.09
CA VAL A 89 2.98 -10.57 1.67
C VAL A 89 3.42 -10.60 0.21
N ASP A 90 4.24 -11.59 -0.17
CA ASP A 90 4.74 -11.71 -1.54
C ASP A 90 3.62 -11.94 -2.55
N LEU A 91 2.62 -12.75 -2.20
CA LEU A 91 1.49 -13.00 -3.08
C LEU A 91 0.67 -11.72 -3.32
N ILE A 92 0.43 -10.93 -2.28
CA ILE A 92 -0.32 -9.69 -2.42
C ILE A 92 0.46 -8.67 -3.25
N ILE A 93 1.77 -8.53 -3.00
CA ILE A 93 2.61 -7.62 -3.78
C ILE A 93 2.62 -8.03 -5.25
N LYS A 94 2.73 -9.33 -5.53
CA LYS A 94 2.72 -9.82 -6.91
C LYS A 94 1.43 -9.43 -7.64
N GLU A 95 0.28 -9.55 -6.97
CA GLU A 95 -0.99 -9.12 -7.57
C GLU A 95 -1.00 -7.62 -7.84
N ALA A 96 -0.47 -6.82 -6.91
CA ALA A 96 -0.37 -5.38 -7.12
C ALA A 96 0.50 -5.04 -8.33
N LEU A 97 1.60 -5.75 -8.52
CA LEU A 97 2.47 -5.57 -9.69
C LEU A 97 1.71 -5.91 -10.98
N ASP A 98 0.95 -6.99 -10.98
CA ASP A 98 0.16 -7.39 -12.14
C ASP A 98 -0.92 -6.35 -12.49
N PHE A 99 -1.41 -5.59 -11.50
CA PHE A 99 -2.38 -4.53 -11.71
C PHE A 99 -1.75 -3.19 -12.07
N GLY A 100 -0.43 -3.09 -12.15
CA GLY A 100 0.24 -1.91 -12.67
C GLY A 100 1.10 -1.14 -11.67
N ALA A 101 1.25 -1.60 -10.45
CA ALA A 101 2.21 -1.03 -9.51
C ALA A 101 3.62 -1.53 -9.81
N ARG A 102 4.62 -0.82 -9.31
CA ARG A 102 6.00 -1.33 -9.30
C ARG A 102 6.51 -1.37 -7.86
N VAL A 103 7.50 -2.18 -7.60
CA VAL A 103 8.12 -2.25 -6.27
C VAL A 103 8.79 -0.90 -5.97
N ALA A 104 8.53 -0.38 -4.78
CA ALA A 104 9.17 0.85 -4.33
C ALA A 104 10.67 0.62 -4.12
N GLU A 105 11.46 1.63 -4.46
CA GLU A 105 12.87 1.65 -4.11
C GLU A 105 13.03 1.96 -2.62
N PRO A 106 14.15 1.57 -1.99
CA PRO A 106 14.39 1.91 -0.59
C PRO A 106 14.22 3.41 -0.36
N GLY A 107 13.41 3.77 0.65
CA GLY A 107 13.15 5.16 1.00
C GLY A 107 12.24 5.92 0.06
N GLU A 108 11.63 5.28 -0.90
CA GLU A 108 10.84 5.99 -1.93
C GLU A 108 9.57 6.62 -1.38
N PHE A 109 8.88 5.99 -0.43
CA PHE A 109 7.71 6.63 0.19
C PHE A 109 8.12 7.93 0.89
N THR A 110 9.21 7.90 1.64
CA THR A 110 9.74 9.08 2.32
C THR A 110 10.18 10.15 1.33
N LYS A 111 10.83 9.75 0.23
CA LYS A 111 11.22 10.66 -0.84
C LYS A 111 10.01 11.38 -1.43
N ARG A 112 8.94 10.64 -1.73
CA ARG A 112 7.70 11.23 -2.25
C ARG A 112 7.05 12.18 -1.25
N SER A 113 7.07 11.82 0.02
CA SER A 113 6.58 12.68 1.09
C SER A 113 7.33 14.01 1.11
N PHE A 114 8.67 13.98 1.02
CA PHE A 114 9.48 15.18 0.93
C PHE A 114 9.17 16.00 -0.33
N LEU A 115 9.13 15.37 -1.48
CA LEU A 115 8.87 16.04 -2.76
C LEU A 115 7.49 16.69 -2.81
N ASN A 116 6.53 16.14 -2.10
CA ASN A 116 5.17 16.69 -2.02
C ASN A 116 4.98 17.64 -0.83
N GLY A 117 6.07 18.03 -0.18
CA GLY A 117 6.03 19.03 0.89
C GLY A 117 5.43 18.56 2.20
N LYS A 118 5.34 17.24 2.42
CA LYS A 118 4.76 16.68 3.64
C LYS A 118 5.73 16.65 4.81
N ILE A 119 7.03 16.54 4.52
CA ILE A 119 8.10 16.51 5.52
C ILE A 119 9.25 17.36 5.02
N ASP A 120 10.10 17.83 5.94
CA ASP A 120 11.31 18.56 5.57
C ASP A 120 12.49 17.60 5.36
N LEU A 121 13.64 18.16 4.94
CA LEU A 121 14.81 17.35 4.65
C LEU A 121 15.31 16.58 5.87
N ALA A 122 15.28 17.20 7.05
CA ALA A 122 15.72 16.53 8.28
C ALA A 122 14.82 15.34 8.61
N GLN A 123 13.50 15.48 8.41
CA GLN A 123 12.56 14.38 8.60
C GLN A 123 12.79 13.27 7.58
N ALA A 124 13.09 13.61 6.34
CA ALA A 124 13.35 12.63 5.29
C ALA A 124 14.60 11.80 5.59
N GLU A 125 15.60 12.40 6.23
CA GLU A 125 16.85 11.72 6.60
C GLU A 125 16.69 10.84 7.85
N SER A 126 15.64 11.02 8.60
CA SER A 126 15.38 10.21 9.79
C SER A 126 14.85 8.84 9.41
#